data_b02be4b459c3e77269c9fa4f1a0ea458
#
_entry.id   b02be4b459c3e77269c9fa4f1a0ea458
#
_cell.length_a   1.000
_cell.length_b   1.000
_cell.length_c   1.000
_cell.angle_alpha   90.00
_cell.angle_beta   90.00
_cell.angle_gamma   90.00
#
_symmetry.space_group_name_H-M   'P 1'
#
loop_
_entity.id
_entity.type
_entity.pdbx_description
1 polymer ?
#
loop_
_entity_poly.entity_id
_entity_poly.type
_entity_poly.pdbx_seq_one_letter_code
_entity_poly.pdbx_strand_id
1 'polypeptide(L)'
;MLEGKTVLLGVTGSIAAYKIAYLASTLKKQQADVHVLMTRNATNFINPITFESLTGNKCLVDTFDRNFQFQVEHVSIAKKADVVMIAPASANVIGKLAHGIADDMLTTTIMACRCKKFISPAMNTNMFENPIVQDNLKTLEHYGYEVIDPAVGYLACGDTGAGKMPEPETLLNYILRECACEKDMKGLKVLVTAGPTQEAIDPVRYITNHSSGKMGYAIAKMAMLRGADVTLVSGRTALAPPPFVRVVPVVTARDMYEAVTSVGQEQDIIIKAAAVADYRPASVSDEKIKKKDDDMSIALERTDDILKYLGEHKPDGQFLCGFSMETENMIGNSRVKLTRKNLDMVAANNVKMAGAGFQGDTNVLTLITQDEEVSLPLMSKEDAAGKILDKILLERVRR
;
A
#
# COMPACT_ATOMS: atom_id res chain seq x y z
N MET A 1 6.18 10.69 -5.97
CA MET A 1 5.56 10.48 -4.64
C MET A 1 6.42 10.99 -3.47
N LEU A 2 7.74 11.14 -3.64
CA LEU A 2 8.66 11.54 -2.56
C LEU A 2 9.35 12.89 -2.84
N GLU A 3 8.76 13.74 -3.68
CA GLU A 3 9.27 15.08 -3.94
C GLU A 3 9.34 15.90 -2.66
N GLY A 4 10.49 16.54 -2.44
CA GLY A 4 10.76 17.31 -1.22
C GLY A 4 11.01 16.49 0.04
N LYS A 5 11.04 15.15 -0.04
CA LYS A 5 11.34 14.26 1.08
C LYS A 5 12.79 13.82 1.08
N THR A 6 13.41 13.88 2.25
CA THR A 6 14.79 13.43 2.47
C THR A 6 14.80 12.03 3.09
N VAL A 7 15.37 11.07 2.36
CA VAL A 7 15.53 9.68 2.80
C VAL A 7 16.99 9.41 3.15
N LEU A 8 17.22 8.95 4.38
CA LEU A 8 18.55 8.59 4.85
C LEU A 8 18.71 7.06 4.86
N LEU A 9 19.65 6.56 4.06
CA LEU A 9 19.97 5.13 3.97
C LEU A 9 21.23 4.84 4.78
N GLY A 10 21.12 3.95 5.77
CA GLY A 10 22.23 3.43 6.56
C GLY A 10 22.67 2.07 6.05
N VAL A 11 23.84 1.97 5.42
CA VAL A 11 24.36 0.74 4.81
C VAL A 11 25.47 0.16 5.67
N THR A 12 25.30 -1.12 6.09
CA THR A 12 26.27 -1.78 6.96
C THR A 12 26.94 -2.97 6.29
N GLY A 13 27.94 -3.57 6.96
CA GLY A 13 28.78 -4.64 6.41
C GLY A 13 28.04 -5.97 6.22
N SER A 14 27.38 -6.12 5.09
CA SER A 14 26.73 -7.36 4.64
C SER A 14 26.77 -7.46 3.12
N ILE A 15 26.82 -8.67 2.60
CA ILE A 15 26.72 -8.93 1.15
C ILE A 15 25.45 -8.29 0.55
N ALA A 16 24.36 -8.18 1.29
CA ALA A 16 23.12 -7.58 0.82
C ALA A 16 23.22 -6.07 0.51
N ALA A 17 24.34 -5.41 0.83
CA ALA A 17 24.57 -4.00 0.52
C ALA A 17 24.38 -3.62 -0.94
N TYR A 18 24.69 -4.55 -1.89
CA TYR A 18 24.50 -4.31 -3.32
C TYR A 18 23.04 -4.01 -3.69
N LYS A 19 22.07 -4.58 -2.97
CA LYS A 19 20.64 -4.35 -3.21
C LYS A 19 20.22 -2.92 -2.91
N ILE A 20 20.93 -2.23 -2.01
CA ILE A 20 20.59 -0.85 -1.61
C ILE A 20 20.93 0.15 -2.71
N ALA A 21 21.85 -0.18 -3.62
CA ALA A 21 22.06 0.62 -4.82
C ALA A 21 20.79 0.70 -5.70
N TYR A 22 20.08 -0.42 -5.83
CA TYR A 22 18.79 -0.44 -6.53
C TYR A 22 17.72 0.39 -5.80
N LEU A 23 17.63 0.26 -4.46
CA LEU A 23 16.72 1.06 -3.65
C LEU A 23 17.01 2.56 -3.80
N ALA A 24 18.28 2.96 -3.69
CA ALA A 24 18.71 4.36 -3.86
C ALA A 24 18.31 4.92 -5.23
N SER A 25 18.56 4.15 -6.31
CA SER A 25 18.14 4.53 -7.67
C SER A 25 16.62 4.68 -7.79
N THR A 26 15.86 3.76 -7.18
CA THR A 26 14.39 3.81 -7.23
C THR A 26 13.82 4.99 -6.44
N LEU A 27 14.40 5.31 -5.28
CA LEU A 27 14.04 6.50 -4.50
C LEU A 27 14.30 7.80 -5.27
N LYS A 28 15.42 7.89 -5.99
CA LYS A 28 15.71 9.02 -6.88
C LYS A 28 14.68 9.16 -8.00
N LYS A 29 14.24 8.05 -8.60
CA LYS A 29 13.15 8.06 -9.60
C LYS A 29 11.82 8.55 -9.00
N GLN A 30 11.61 8.35 -7.69
CA GLN A 30 10.48 8.89 -6.93
C GLN A 30 10.68 10.36 -6.49
N GLN A 31 11.78 11.01 -6.94
CA GLN A 31 12.15 12.40 -6.66
C GLN A 31 12.55 12.66 -5.19
N ALA A 32 12.98 11.65 -4.44
CA ALA A 32 13.50 11.81 -3.11
C ALA A 32 14.91 12.46 -3.11
N ASP A 33 15.21 13.25 -2.09
CA ASP A 33 16.60 13.61 -1.75
C ASP A 33 17.21 12.48 -0.91
N VAL A 34 18.10 11.71 -1.52
CA VAL A 34 18.63 10.47 -0.93
C VAL A 34 20.07 10.70 -0.45
N HIS A 35 20.28 10.53 0.85
CA HIS A 35 21.61 10.54 1.48
C HIS A 35 21.99 9.14 1.97
N VAL A 36 23.25 8.77 1.83
CA VAL A 36 23.74 7.44 2.20
C VAL A 36 24.86 7.56 3.22
N LEU A 37 24.69 6.86 4.33
CA LEU A 37 25.69 6.64 5.37
C LEU A 37 26.19 5.20 5.28
N MET A 38 27.49 5.00 5.28
CA MET A 38 28.07 3.66 5.25
C MET A 38 28.97 3.45 6.48
N THR A 39 28.90 2.25 7.05
CA THR A 39 29.96 1.82 7.95
C THR A 39 31.23 1.52 7.17
N ARG A 40 32.40 1.64 7.79
CA ARG A 40 33.67 1.26 7.16
C ARG A 40 33.66 -0.19 6.66
N ASN A 41 32.99 -1.11 7.36
CA ASN A 41 32.85 -2.49 6.91
C ASN A 41 31.97 -2.64 5.65
N ALA A 42 31.01 -1.74 5.44
CA ALA A 42 30.17 -1.77 4.23
C ALA A 42 30.97 -1.49 2.95
N THR A 43 32.03 -0.68 3.04
CA THR A 43 32.89 -0.34 1.88
C THR A 43 33.63 -1.53 1.30
N ASN A 44 33.74 -2.66 2.04
CA ASN A 44 34.28 -3.91 1.52
C ASN A 44 33.31 -4.66 0.60
N PHE A 45 32.01 -4.34 0.62
CA PHE A 45 30.99 -4.99 -0.18
C PHE A 45 30.52 -4.13 -1.36
N ILE A 46 30.53 -2.81 -1.20
CA ILE A 46 30.12 -1.85 -2.23
C ILE A 46 30.89 -0.54 -2.04
N ASN A 47 31.35 0.04 -3.15
CA ASN A 47 32.12 1.27 -3.08
C ASN A 47 31.20 2.50 -2.88
N PRO A 48 31.56 3.48 -2.01
CA PRO A 48 30.81 4.73 -1.82
C PRO A 48 30.46 5.46 -3.12
N ILE A 49 31.37 5.47 -4.12
CA ILE A 49 31.15 6.09 -5.43
C ILE A 49 29.89 5.59 -6.15
N THR A 50 29.48 4.34 -5.88
CA THR A 50 28.23 3.79 -6.45
C THR A 50 27.04 4.61 -5.99
N PHE A 51 26.96 4.89 -4.70
CA PHE A 51 25.86 5.69 -4.15
C PHE A 51 25.95 7.16 -4.56
N GLU A 52 27.15 7.73 -4.60
CA GLU A 52 27.36 9.12 -5.04
C GLU A 52 26.88 9.32 -6.48
N SER A 53 27.22 8.37 -7.37
CA SER A 53 26.79 8.39 -8.76
C SER A 53 25.25 8.25 -8.93
N LEU A 54 24.61 7.50 -8.06
CA LEU A 54 23.16 7.25 -8.12
C LEU A 54 22.36 8.40 -7.49
N THR A 55 22.84 8.99 -6.42
CA THR A 55 22.08 9.96 -5.62
C THR A 55 22.42 11.41 -5.97
N GLY A 56 23.62 11.66 -6.47
CA GLY A 56 24.18 13.01 -6.65
C GLY A 56 24.63 13.64 -5.33
N ASN A 57 24.60 12.90 -4.23
CA ASN A 57 25.04 13.34 -2.90
C ASN A 57 26.28 12.57 -2.48
N LYS A 58 27.15 13.22 -1.68
CA LYS A 58 28.31 12.57 -1.08
C LYS A 58 27.86 11.40 -0.19
N CYS A 59 28.52 10.26 -0.32
CA CYS A 59 28.34 9.13 0.58
C CYS A 59 29.23 9.29 1.82
N LEU A 60 28.64 9.29 2.99
CA LEU A 60 29.33 9.60 4.24
C LEU A 60 29.78 8.31 4.93
N VAL A 61 31.09 8.18 5.14
CA VAL A 61 31.75 7.04 5.77
C VAL A 61 32.45 7.43 7.07
N ASP A 62 33.26 8.46 7.01
CA ASP A 62 34.10 8.91 8.12
C ASP A 62 33.53 10.17 8.79
N THR A 63 33.49 10.16 10.13
CA THR A 63 32.96 11.26 10.94
C THR A 63 33.84 12.52 10.84
N PHE A 64 35.15 12.34 10.64
CA PHE A 64 36.15 13.40 10.66
C PHE A 64 36.87 13.54 9.31
N ASP A 65 36.12 13.62 8.22
CA ASP A 65 36.67 13.90 6.90
C ASP A 65 37.13 15.37 6.83
N ARG A 66 38.45 15.59 6.57
CA ARG A 66 39.07 16.94 6.58
C ARG A 66 38.76 17.80 5.35
N ASN A 67 38.14 17.26 4.31
CA ASN A 67 37.69 18.02 3.13
C ASN A 67 36.33 18.73 3.32
N PHE A 68 36.13 19.28 4.44
CA PHE A 68 34.90 19.60 5.11
C PHE A 68 34.56 21.11 5.03
N GLN A 69 33.31 21.40 4.68
CA GLN A 69 32.72 22.72 4.91
C GLN A 69 32.22 22.82 6.36
N PHE A 70 32.32 24.00 6.98
CA PHE A 70 32.10 24.31 8.41
C PHE A 70 30.75 23.96 9.02
N GLN A 71 30.02 22.98 8.50
CA GLN A 71 28.77 22.46 9.09
C GLN A 71 29.01 21.05 9.61
N VAL A 72 28.50 20.78 10.80
CA VAL A 72 28.52 19.43 11.40
C VAL A 72 27.60 18.54 10.60
N GLU A 73 28.13 17.82 9.59
CA GLU A 73 27.36 17.09 8.56
C GLU A 73 26.35 16.14 9.17
N HIS A 74 26.71 15.33 10.17
CA HIS A 74 25.81 14.39 10.82
C HIS A 74 24.60 15.06 11.47
N VAL A 75 24.77 16.26 12.06
CA VAL A 75 23.65 17.01 12.65
C VAL A 75 22.77 17.64 11.57
N SER A 76 23.38 18.19 10.52
CA SER A 76 22.65 18.82 9.41
C SER A 76 21.76 17.81 8.69
N ILE A 77 22.29 16.64 8.36
CA ILE A 77 21.55 15.56 7.69
C ILE A 77 20.46 14.95 8.61
N ALA A 78 20.81 14.73 9.89
CA ALA A 78 19.83 14.22 10.86
C ALA A 78 18.60 15.13 11.02
N LYS A 79 18.77 16.45 10.92
CA LYS A 79 17.67 17.43 10.97
C LYS A 79 16.80 17.45 9.71
N LYS A 80 17.39 17.14 8.56
CA LYS A 80 16.71 17.14 7.25
C LYS A 80 15.93 15.84 6.99
N ALA A 81 16.35 14.72 7.62
CA ALA A 81 15.80 13.43 7.34
C ALA A 81 14.32 13.34 7.72
N ASP A 82 13.45 12.98 6.76
CA ASP A 82 12.04 12.62 6.97
C ASP A 82 11.92 11.17 7.42
N VAL A 83 12.85 10.30 6.99
CA VAL A 83 12.88 8.88 7.33
C VAL A 83 14.29 8.31 7.25
N VAL A 84 14.57 7.34 8.12
CA VAL A 84 15.81 6.56 8.12
C VAL A 84 15.49 5.11 7.79
N MET A 85 16.26 4.53 6.86
CA MET A 85 16.24 3.09 6.55
C MET A 85 17.63 2.52 6.75
N ILE A 86 17.81 1.67 7.76
CA ILE A 86 19.07 0.96 8.03
C ILE A 86 18.98 -0.41 7.37
N ALA A 87 19.58 -0.54 6.21
CA ALA A 87 19.52 -1.74 5.38
C ALA A 87 20.78 -1.86 4.50
N PRO A 88 21.44 -3.02 4.51
CA PRO A 88 21.28 -4.11 5.47
C PRO A 88 21.75 -3.69 6.87
N ALA A 89 21.09 -4.20 7.92
CA ALA A 89 21.51 -3.98 9.29
C ALA A 89 22.24 -5.21 9.85
N SER A 90 23.56 -5.09 10.08
CA SER A 90 24.36 -6.15 10.70
C SER A 90 24.12 -6.23 12.19
N ALA A 91 24.35 -7.40 12.80
CA ALA A 91 24.25 -7.60 14.25
C ALA A 91 25.11 -6.58 15.04
N ASN A 92 26.26 -6.20 14.53
CA ASN A 92 27.14 -5.18 15.14
C ASN A 92 26.41 -3.81 15.26
N VAL A 93 25.80 -3.34 14.16
CA VAL A 93 25.11 -2.02 14.16
C VAL A 93 23.83 -2.09 14.98
N ILE A 94 23.08 -3.21 14.94
CA ILE A 94 21.92 -3.43 15.79
C ILE A 94 22.32 -3.33 17.26
N GLY A 95 23.38 -4.03 17.69
CA GLY A 95 23.89 -3.94 19.06
C GLY A 95 24.32 -2.55 19.46
N LYS A 96 25.06 -1.83 18.59
CA LYS A 96 25.49 -0.46 18.86
C LYS A 96 24.30 0.49 19.08
N LEU A 97 23.33 0.47 18.18
CA LEU A 97 22.15 1.34 18.26
C LEU A 97 21.29 1.01 19.48
N ALA A 98 21.12 -0.27 19.82
CA ALA A 98 20.36 -0.70 20.99
C ALA A 98 21.00 -0.22 22.33
N HIS A 99 22.32 -0.06 22.36
CA HIS A 99 23.06 0.37 23.55
C HIS A 99 23.55 1.82 23.50
N GLY A 100 23.13 2.60 22.50
CA GLY A 100 23.48 4.01 22.38
C GLY A 100 24.95 4.28 22.03
N ILE A 101 25.64 3.33 21.38
CA ILE A 101 27.03 3.48 20.94
C ILE A 101 27.06 4.23 19.61
N ALA A 102 27.68 5.41 19.60
CA ALA A 102 27.80 6.33 18.49
C ALA A 102 29.28 6.61 18.15
N ASP A 103 29.98 5.57 17.68
CA ASP A 103 31.43 5.58 17.46
C ASP A 103 31.83 5.70 15.98
N ASP A 104 30.84 5.79 15.08
CA ASP A 104 31.06 5.99 13.64
C ASP A 104 30.02 6.98 13.05
N MET A 105 30.21 7.41 11.80
CA MET A 105 29.35 8.40 11.12
C MET A 105 27.90 7.96 11.06
N LEU A 106 27.65 6.67 10.78
CA LEU A 106 26.30 6.13 10.68
C LEU A 106 25.57 6.14 12.03
N THR A 107 26.16 5.56 13.07
CA THR A 107 25.54 5.47 14.39
C THR A 107 25.36 6.84 15.02
N THR A 108 26.34 7.76 14.88
CA THR A 108 26.25 9.15 15.36
C THR A 108 25.10 9.91 14.69
N THR A 109 24.96 9.80 13.36
CA THR A 109 23.89 10.48 12.64
C THR A 109 22.52 9.93 13.02
N ILE A 110 22.37 8.60 13.08
CA ILE A 110 21.08 7.95 13.42
C ILE A 110 20.63 8.31 14.84
N MET A 111 21.56 8.40 15.80
CA MET A 111 21.27 8.85 17.16
C MET A 111 20.74 10.29 17.21
N ALA A 112 21.15 11.15 16.29
CA ALA A 112 20.68 12.53 16.20
C ALA A 112 19.36 12.69 15.46
N CYS A 113 18.90 11.67 14.70
CA CYS A 113 17.63 11.70 13.94
C CYS A 113 16.41 11.59 14.86
N ARG A 114 15.38 12.44 14.61
CA ARG A 114 14.10 12.40 15.32
C ARG A 114 12.96 11.72 14.51
N CYS A 115 13.17 11.56 13.21
CA CYS A 115 12.21 10.94 12.31
C CYS A 115 12.06 9.42 12.54
N LYS A 116 11.08 8.80 11.88
CA LYS A 116 10.86 7.34 11.90
C LYS A 116 12.10 6.61 11.39
N LYS A 117 12.44 5.53 12.07
CA LYS A 117 13.60 4.69 11.74
C LYS A 117 13.15 3.27 11.48
N PHE A 118 13.50 2.76 10.31
CA PHE A 118 13.34 1.36 9.93
C PHE A 118 14.68 0.65 10.00
N ILE A 119 14.65 -0.61 10.45
CA ILE A 119 15.85 -1.45 10.53
C ILE A 119 15.57 -2.81 9.88
N SER A 120 16.36 -3.17 8.87
CA SER A 120 16.23 -4.43 8.14
C SER A 120 17.43 -5.33 8.41
N PRO A 121 17.31 -6.29 9.36
CA PRO A 121 18.37 -7.22 9.69
C PRO A 121 18.83 -8.04 8.46
N ALA A 122 20.16 -8.27 8.37
CA ALA A 122 20.75 -9.10 7.33
C ALA A 122 22.00 -9.80 7.85
N MET A 123 21.85 -11.09 8.19
CA MET A 123 22.90 -11.90 8.77
C MET A 123 22.62 -13.40 8.60
N ASN A 124 23.56 -14.25 8.99
CA ASN A 124 23.33 -15.70 9.08
C ASN A 124 22.18 -16.02 10.07
N THR A 125 21.45 -17.09 9.82
CA THR A 125 20.29 -17.52 10.62
C THR A 125 20.63 -17.68 12.10
N ASN A 126 21.73 -18.36 12.44
CA ASN A 126 22.13 -18.56 13.84
C ASN A 126 22.46 -17.23 14.54
N MET A 127 22.99 -16.25 13.81
CA MET A 127 23.21 -14.90 14.35
C MET A 127 21.87 -14.19 14.55
N PHE A 128 20.95 -14.30 13.61
CA PHE A 128 19.63 -13.67 13.73
C PHE A 128 18.82 -14.26 14.89
N GLU A 129 18.83 -15.59 15.04
CA GLU A 129 18.13 -16.32 16.12
C GLU A 129 18.85 -16.21 17.48
N ASN A 130 20.05 -15.66 17.52
CA ASN A 130 20.80 -15.49 18.77
C ASN A 130 19.98 -14.61 19.75
N PRO A 131 19.74 -15.08 21.01
CA PRO A 131 18.94 -14.34 21.98
C PRO A 131 19.40 -12.90 22.20
N ILE A 132 20.70 -12.64 22.19
CA ILE A 132 21.26 -11.28 22.37
C ILE A 132 20.83 -10.38 21.18
N VAL A 133 20.83 -10.90 19.96
CA VAL A 133 20.40 -10.13 18.78
C VAL A 133 18.90 -9.88 18.84
N GLN A 134 18.11 -10.89 19.23
CA GLN A 134 16.65 -10.74 19.39
C GLN A 134 16.30 -9.72 20.49
N ASP A 135 17.01 -9.73 21.61
CA ASP A 135 16.79 -8.76 22.70
C ASP A 135 17.20 -7.35 22.27
N ASN A 136 18.28 -7.20 21.48
CA ASN A 136 18.67 -5.90 20.90
C ASN A 136 17.60 -5.37 19.92
N LEU A 137 17.00 -6.23 19.11
CA LEU A 137 15.90 -5.83 18.19
C LEU A 137 14.68 -5.37 18.99
N LYS A 138 14.24 -6.12 20.02
CA LYS A 138 13.15 -5.71 20.93
C LYS A 138 13.45 -4.37 21.63
N THR A 139 14.71 -4.15 22.03
CA THR A 139 15.15 -2.91 22.63
C THR A 139 14.99 -1.75 21.65
N LEU A 140 15.37 -1.95 20.38
CA LEU A 140 15.18 -0.93 19.34
C LEU A 140 13.69 -0.65 19.07
N GLU A 141 12.84 -1.68 19.04
CA GLU A 141 11.38 -1.52 18.91
C GLU A 141 10.79 -0.72 20.07
N HIS A 142 11.23 -1.01 21.31
CA HIS A 142 10.83 -0.23 22.49
C HIS A 142 11.16 1.26 22.35
N TYR A 143 12.28 1.59 21.71
CA TYR A 143 12.68 2.98 21.41
C TYR A 143 12.14 3.54 20.09
N GLY A 144 11.13 2.90 19.48
CA GLY A 144 10.38 3.42 18.35
C GLY A 144 10.97 3.12 16.97
N TYR A 145 12.01 2.30 16.88
CA TYR A 145 12.42 1.72 15.61
C TYR A 145 11.36 0.73 15.14
N GLU A 146 11.25 0.55 13.84
CA GLU A 146 10.43 -0.50 13.27
C GLU A 146 11.33 -1.53 12.62
N VAL A 147 11.29 -2.75 13.14
CA VAL A 147 12.05 -3.88 12.60
C VAL A 147 11.30 -4.44 11.41
N ILE A 148 11.98 -4.54 10.28
CA ILE A 148 11.46 -5.20 9.09
C ILE A 148 11.92 -6.65 9.14
N ASP A 149 10.98 -7.56 9.27
CA ASP A 149 11.28 -8.99 9.37
C ASP A 149 12.12 -9.47 8.18
N PRO A 150 13.20 -10.21 8.44
CA PRO A 150 13.99 -10.77 7.36
C PRO A 150 13.18 -11.84 6.61
N ALA A 151 13.40 -11.91 5.31
CA ALA A 151 12.85 -12.98 4.49
C ALA A 151 13.47 -14.34 4.88
N VAL A 152 12.68 -15.39 4.71
CA VAL A 152 13.14 -16.77 4.83
C VAL A 152 13.59 -17.26 3.45
N GLY A 153 14.75 -17.91 3.38
CA GLY A 153 15.25 -18.46 2.11
C GLY A 153 16.71 -18.84 2.15
N TYR A 154 17.26 -19.11 0.98
CA TYR A 154 18.66 -19.45 0.81
C TYR A 154 19.55 -18.22 1.05
N LEU A 155 20.53 -18.40 1.92
CA LEU A 155 21.52 -17.39 2.33
C LEU A 155 22.84 -17.56 1.59
N ALA A 156 23.62 -16.49 1.51
CA ALA A 156 24.92 -16.51 0.85
C ALA A 156 25.95 -17.47 1.49
N CYS A 157 25.75 -17.87 2.75
CA CYS A 157 26.56 -18.87 3.46
C CYS A 157 26.20 -20.33 3.12
N GLY A 158 25.16 -20.56 2.29
CA GLY A 158 24.70 -21.91 1.93
C GLY A 158 23.57 -22.44 2.82
N ASP A 159 23.22 -21.76 3.90
CA ASP A 159 22.13 -22.15 4.80
C ASP A 159 20.77 -21.67 4.27
N THR A 160 19.72 -22.32 4.74
CA THR A 160 18.33 -21.88 4.51
C THR A 160 17.68 -21.50 5.84
N GLY A 161 17.12 -20.31 5.93
CA GLY A 161 16.47 -19.84 7.16
C GLY A 161 16.13 -18.36 7.14
N ALA A 162 15.78 -17.82 8.31
CA ALA A 162 15.56 -16.39 8.49
C ALA A 162 16.91 -15.65 8.55
N GLY A 163 16.94 -14.38 8.11
CA GLY A 163 18.15 -13.55 8.13
C GLY A 163 18.47 -12.89 6.79
N LYS A 164 17.73 -13.25 5.74
CA LYS A 164 17.85 -12.62 4.42
C LYS A 164 17.14 -11.25 4.41
N MET A 165 17.87 -10.19 4.05
CA MET A 165 17.24 -8.89 3.84
C MET A 165 16.12 -9.00 2.78
N PRO A 166 14.92 -8.45 3.03
CA PRO A 166 13.85 -8.37 2.03
C PRO A 166 14.29 -7.71 0.74
N GLU A 167 13.50 -7.88 -0.31
CA GLU A 167 13.81 -7.24 -1.59
C GLU A 167 13.64 -5.71 -1.50
N PRO A 168 14.37 -4.94 -2.32
CA PRO A 168 14.34 -3.46 -2.26
C PRO A 168 12.95 -2.85 -2.39
N GLU A 169 12.06 -3.50 -3.12
CA GLU A 169 10.67 -3.09 -3.27
C GLU A 169 9.89 -3.14 -1.95
N THR A 170 10.19 -4.14 -1.11
CA THR A 170 9.60 -4.21 0.23
C THR A 170 10.07 -3.04 1.09
N LEU A 171 11.38 -2.76 1.09
CA LEU A 171 11.95 -1.61 1.82
C LEU A 171 11.38 -0.27 1.33
N LEU A 172 11.21 -0.12 0.01
CA LEU A 172 10.57 1.04 -0.59
C LEU A 172 9.14 1.23 -0.07
N ASN A 173 8.37 0.16 0.06
CA ASN A 173 6.99 0.24 0.56
C ASN A 173 6.91 0.77 2.00
N TYR A 174 7.86 0.42 2.87
CA TYR A 174 7.96 1.00 4.22
C TYR A 174 8.24 2.52 4.17
N ILE A 175 9.16 2.95 3.31
CA ILE A 175 9.48 4.37 3.11
C ILE A 175 8.27 5.13 2.55
N LEU A 176 7.60 4.59 1.53
CA LEU A 176 6.40 5.20 0.95
C LEU A 176 5.27 5.28 1.99
N ARG A 177 5.04 4.21 2.76
CA ARG A 177 4.04 4.21 3.83
C ARG A 177 4.31 5.36 4.82
N GLU A 178 5.55 5.67 5.14
CA GLU A 178 5.87 6.75 6.06
C GLU A 178 5.76 8.14 5.44
N CYS A 179 6.33 8.36 4.25
CA CYS A 179 6.62 9.69 3.72
C CYS A 179 5.76 10.13 2.54
N ALA A 180 5.10 9.20 1.80
CA ALA A 180 4.49 9.55 0.51
C ALA A 180 3.29 10.49 0.62
N CYS A 181 2.56 10.46 1.73
CA CYS A 181 1.37 11.28 1.96
C CYS A 181 1.34 11.82 3.38
N GLU A 182 0.62 12.91 3.57
CA GLU A 182 0.19 13.37 4.89
C GLU A 182 -0.71 12.30 5.55
N LYS A 183 -0.63 12.16 6.89
CA LYS A 183 -1.36 11.13 7.64
C LYS A 183 -2.73 11.64 8.13
N ASP A 184 -3.47 12.28 7.26
CA ASP A 184 -4.76 12.91 7.52
C ASP A 184 -5.92 11.91 7.70
N MET A 185 -5.68 10.61 7.42
CA MET A 185 -6.62 9.52 7.69
C MET A 185 -6.18 8.64 8.88
N LYS A 186 -5.20 9.09 9.68
CA LYS A 186 -4.73 8.33 10.84
C LYS A 186 -5.87 8.08 11.83
N GLY A 187 -6.03 6.81 12.22
CA GLY A 187 -7.08 6.36 13.16
C GLY A 187 -8.44 6.08 12.51
N LEU A 188 -8.60 6.34 11.20
CA LEU A 188 -9.81 5.97 10.48
C LEU A 188 -9.74 4.52 9.97
N LYS A 189 -10.84 3.78 10.14
CA LYS A 189 -11.06 2.45 9.57
C LYS A 189 -11.77 2.58 8.22
N VAL A 190 -11.13 2.08 7.18
CA VAL A 190 -11.62 2.19 5.80
C VAL A 190 -11.81 0.82 5.18
N LEU A 191 -13.04 0.51 4.77
CA LEU A 191 -13.33 -0.70 4.00
C LEU A 191 -13.47 -0.35 2.53
N VAL A 192 -12.70 -1.04 1.68
CA VAL A 192 -12.80 -0.92 0.23
C VAL A 192 -13.18 -2.26 -0.37
N THR A 193 -14.16 -2.29 -1.30
CA THR A 193 -14.39 -3.49 -2.11
C THR A 193 -13.78 -3.35 -3.49
N ALA A 194 -13.23 -4.42 -4.05
CA ALA A 194 -12.57 -4.41 -5.35
C ALA A 194 -12.78 -5.71 -6.14
N GLY A 195 -12.48 -5.64 -7.43
CA GLY A 195 -12.55 -6.79 -8.32
C GLY A 195 -13.99 -7.19 -8.70
N PRO A 196 -14.12 -8.17 -9.60
CA PRO A 196 -15.41 -8.75 -9.95
C PRO A 196 -15.76 -9.92 -9.04
N THR A 197 -17.04 -10.17 -8.84
CA THR A 197 -17.52 -11.47 -8.35
C THR A 197 -17.67 -12.47 -9.49
N GLN A 198 -17.66 -13.74 -9.17
CA GLN A 198 -17.79 -14.86 -10.11
C GLN A 198 -18.90 -15.78 -9.63
N GLU A 199 -19.94 -15.87 -10.42
CA GLU A 199 -21.13 -16.68 -10.09
C GLU A 199 -21.07 -17.99 -10.91
N ALA A 200 -20.82 -19.10 -10.21
CA ALA A 200 -20.62 -20.39 -10.86
C ALA A 200 -21.86 -20.86 -11.61
N ILE A 201 -21.67 -21.39 -12.81
CA ILE A 201 -22.66 -22.15 -13.58
C ILE A 201 -22.46 -23.63 -13.32
N ASP A 202 -21.22 -24.07 -13.34
CA ASP A 202 -20.72 -25.41 -13.05
C ASP A 202 -19.28 -25.33 -12.52
N PRO A 203 -18.59 -26.42 -12.19
CA PRO A 203 -17.20 -26.37 -11.66
C PRO A 203 -16.18 -25.73 -12.61
N VAL A 204 -16.54 -25.48 -13.87
CA VAL A 204 -15.61 -25.00 -14.91
C VAL A 204 -15.95 -23.59 -15.38
N ARG A 205 -17.24 -23.20 -15.39
CA ARG A 205 -17.73 -21.96 -15.98
C ARG A 205 -18.45 -21.09 -14.97
N TYR A 206 -18.32 -19.77 -15.13
CA TYR A 206 -18.97 -18.78 -14.28
C TYR A 206 -19.37 -17.53 -15.08
N ILE A 207 -20.29 -16.78 -14.54
CA ILE A 207 -20.65 -15.43 -15.00
C ILE A 207 -19.84 -14.43 -14.18
N THR A 208 -19.29 -13.40 -14.82
CA THR A 208 -18.52 -12.35 -14.15
C THR A 208 -18.57 -11.02 -14.91
N ASN A 209 -18.15 -9.96 -14.25
CA ASN A 209 -18.00 -8.63 -14.83
C ASN A 209 -16.56 -8.40 -15.34
N HIS A 210 -16.37 -7.49 -16.31
CA HIS A 210 -15.07 -7.15 -16.89
C HIS A 210 -14.16 -6.31 -15.96
N SER A 211 -14.40 -6.24 -14.66
CA SER A 211 -13.62 -5.46 -13.73
C SER A 211 -12.22 -6.04 -13.52
N SER A 212 -11.19 -5.19 -13.58
CA SER A 212 -9.81 -5.56 -13.24
C SER A 212 -9.49 -5.40 -11.75
N GLY A 213 -10.33 -4.70 -10.97
CA GLY A 213 -10.06 -4.36 -9.56
C GLY A 213 -9.13 -3.18 -9.34
N LYS A 214 -8.44 -2.67 -10.37
CA LYS A 214 -7.39 -1.62 -10.26
C LYS A 214 -7.82 -0.39 -9.46
N MET A 215 -9.07 0.10 -9.65
CA MET A 215 -9.54 1.29 -8.95
C MET A 215 -9.67 1.07 -7.43
N GLY A 216 -10.29 -0.02 -7.00
CA GLY A 216 -10.41 -0.37 -5.58
C GLY A 216 -9.04 -0.60 -4.92
N TYR A 217 -8.11 -1.24 -5.63
CA TYR A 217 -6.72 -1.42 -5.17
C TYR A 217 -5.99 -0.09 -5.02
N ALA A 218 -6.16 0.85 -5.97
CA ALA A 218 -5.59 2.18 -5.89
C ALA A 218 -6.15 2.98 -4.69
N ILE A 219 -7.47 2.89 -4.44
CA ILE A 219 -8.10 3.54 -3.29
C ILE A 219 -7.57 2.94 -1.97
N ALA A 220 -7.50 1.61 -1.86
CA ALA A 220 -6.99 0.94 -0.66
C ALA A 220 -5.51 1.32 -0.39
N LYS A 221 -4.68 1.34 -1.44
CA LYS A 221 -3.28 1.78 -1.35
C LYS A 221 -3.18 3.24 -0.90
N MET A 222 -3.94 4.14 -1.51
CA MET A 222 -3.89 5.56 -1.17
C MET A 222 -4.39 5.84 0.25
N ALA A 223 -5.47 5.19 0.69
CA ALA A 223 -5.97 5.31 2.07
C ALA A 223 -4.93 4.82 3.09
N MET A 224 -4.26 3.70 2.82
CA MET A 224 -3.16 3.17 3.65
C MET A 224 -1.97 4.15 3.70
N LEU A 225 -1.57 4.73 2.56
CA LEU A 225 -0.49 5.74 2.52
C LEU A 225 -0.85 7.00 3.32
N ARG A 226 -2.13 7.35 3.42
CA ARG A 226 -2.66 8.45 4.24
C ARG A 226 -2.88 8.07 5.71
N GLY A 227 -2.51 6.85 6.10
CA GLY A 227 -2.49 6.39 7.49
C GLY A 227 -3.76 5.73 8.00
N ALA A 228 -4.72 5.39 7.14
CA ALA A 228 -5.91 4.65 7.51
C ALA A 228 -5.60 3.17 7.82
N ASP A 229 -6.41 2.56 8.69
CA ASP A 229 -6.53 1.11 8.85
C ASP A 229 -7.46 0.58 7.76
N VAL A 230 -6.89 -0.14 6.77
CA VAL A 230 -7.61 -0.50 5.55
C VAL A 230 -7.91 -1.99 5.47
N THR A 231 -9.19 -2.31 5.28
CA THR A 231 -9.66 -3.65 4.89
C THR A 231 -10.10 -3.63 3.43
N LEU A 232 -9.48 -4.46 2.60
CA LEU A 232 -9.82 -4.65 1.19
C LEU A 232 -10.53 -5.98 0.99
N VAL A 233 -11.85 -5.94 0.73
CA VAL A 233 -12.63 -7.12 0.35
C VAL A 233 -12.54 -7.26 -1.17
N SER A 234 -11.84 -8.29 -1.64
CA SER A 234 -11.51 -8.41 -3.06
C SER A 234 -12.03 -9.68 -3.70
N GLY A 235 -12.79 -9.53 -4.77
CA GLY A 235 -13.01 -10.58 -5.75
C GLY A 235 -11.68 -10.98 -6.42
N ARG A 236 -11.72 -12.04 -7.23
CA ARG A 236 -10.51 -12.56 -7.91
C ARG A 236 -9.95 -11.55 -8.91
N THR A 237 -8.69 -11.19 -8.74
CA THR A 237 -7.93 -10.32 -9.65
C THR A 237 -6.54 -10.88 -9.87
N ALA A 238 -5.84 -10.40 -10.91
CA ALA A 238 -4.42 -10.69 -11.14
C ALA A 238 -3.49 -9.69 -10.42
N LEU A 239 -4.04 -8.77 -9.62
CA LEU A 239 -3.27 -7.73 -8.93
C LEU A 239 -2.64 -8.30 -7.66
N ALA A 240 -1.39 -7.91 -7.40
CA ALA A 240 -0.79 -8.14 -6.10
C ALA A 240 -1.49 -7.26 -5.03
N PRO A 241 -1.80 -7.81 -3.86
CA PRO A 241 -2.39 -7.04 -2.78
C PRO A 241 -1.49 -5.84 -2.40
N PRO A 242 -2.07 -4.65 -2.11
CA PRO A 242 -1.29 -3.55 -1.58
C PRO A 242 -0.66 -3.96 -0.23
N PRO A 243 0.63 -3.67 -0.01
CA PRO A 243 1.27 -3.97 1.27
C PRO A 243 0.59 -3.19 2.41
N PHE A 244 0.63 -3.74 3.62
CA PHE A 244 0.04 -3.17 4.85
C PHE A 244 -1.50 -3.01 4.83
N VAL A 245 -2.18 -3.63 3.88
CA VAL A 245 -3.64 -3.66 3.78
C VAL A 245 -4.14 -5.05 4.15
N ARG A 246 -5.14 -5.13 5.03
CA ARG A 246 -5.81 -6.39 5.34
C ARG A 246 -6.69 -6.81 4.16
N VAL A 247 -6.35 -7.91 3.50
CA VAL A 247 -7.12 -8.41 2.36
C VAL A 247 -8.03 -9.56 2.79
N VAL A 248 -9.31 -9.45 2.43
CA VAL A 248 -10.32 -10.50 2.60
C VAL A 248 -10.71 -10.99 1.21
N PRO A 249 -10.22 -12.16 0.77
CA PRO A 249 -10.55 -12.70 -0.54
C PRO A 249 -11.97 -13.26 -0.55
N VAL A 250 -12.70 -12.98 -1.64
CA VAL A 250 -14.06 -13.49 -1.87
C VAL A 250 -14.18 -13.96 -3.32
N VAL A 251 -15.19 -14.78 -3.59
CA VAL A 251 -15.45 -15.29 -4.94
C VAL A 251 -16.81 -14.81 -5.45
N THR A 252 -17.86 -15.05 -4.71
CA THR A 252 -19.25 -14.78 -5.10
C THR A 252 -19.78 -13.44 -4.56
N ALA A 253 -20.88 -12.96 -5.10
CA ALA A 253 -21.62 -11.82 -4.56
C ALA A 253 -22.05 -12.07 -3.10
N ARG A 254 -22.41 -13.32 -2.78
CA ARG A 254 -22.77 -13.71 -1.42
C ARG A 254 -21.60 -13.64 -0.47
N ASP A 255 -20.42 -14.18 -0.84
CA ASP A 255 -19.22 -14.06 0.00
C ASP A 255 -18.87 -12.60 0.28
N MET A 256 -18.99 -11.74 -0.76
CA MET A 256 -18.72 -10.32 -0.62
C MET A 256 -19.76 -9.64 0.30
N TYR A 257 -21.04 -10.02 0.18
CA TYR A 257 -22.09 -9.52 1.07
C TYR A 257 -21.78 -9.88 2.53
N GLU A 258 -21.51 -11.15 2.81
CA GLU A 258 -21.19 -11.63 4.16
C GLU A 258 -19.93 -10.98 4.73
N ALA A 259 -18.85 -10.90 3.93
CA ALA A 259 -17.60 -10.25 4.34
C ALA A 259 -17.76 -8.75 4.66
N VAL A 260 -18.53 -8.03 3.85
CA VAL A 260 -18.74 -6.58 4.04
C VAL A 260 -19.68 -6.30 5.21
N THR A 261 -20.78 -7.04 5.34
CA THR A 261 -21.77 -6.81 6.39
C THR A 261 -21.27 -7.21 7.78
N SER A 262 -20.39 -8.22 7.86
CA SER A 262 -19.83 -8.67 9.15
C SER A 262 -18.97 -7.62 9.85
N VAL A 263 -18.35 -6.70 9.12
CA VAL A 263 -17.45 -5.66 9.68
C VAL A 263 -17.88 -4.24 9.33
N GLY A 264 -18.93 -4.09 8.51
CA GLY A 264 -19.34 -2.81 7.95
C GLY A 264 -19.68 -1.74 8.98
N GLN A 265 -20.31 -2.12 10.08
CA GLN A 265 -20.71 -1.18 11.15
C GLN A 265 -19.54 -0.62 11.94
N GLU A 266 -18.37 -1.27 11.90
CA GLU A 266 -17.17 -0.83 12.61
C GLU A 266 -16.30 0.12 11.78
N GLN A 267 -16.70 0.38 10.52
CA GLN A 267 -15.91 1.20 9.60
C GLN A 267 -16.34 2.67 9.65
N ASP A 268 -15.36 3.57 9.60
CA ASP A 268 -15.62 5.01 9.45
C ASP A 268 -16.01 5.37 8.03
N ILE A 269 -15.37 4.70 7.06
CA ILE A 269 -15.57 4.93 5.62
C ILE A 269 -15.72 3.59 4.90
N ILE A 270 -16.75 3.47 4.07
CA ILE A 270 -16.92 2.34 3.17
C ILE A 270 -16.94 2.82 1.72
N ILE A 271 -16.07 2.27 0.88
CA ILE A 271 -15.98 2.59 -0.54
C ILE A 271 -16.24 1.33 -1.37
N LYS A 272 -17.41 1.25 -1.98
CA LYS A 272 -17.84 0.09 -2.76
C LYS A 272 -17.48 0.24 -4.23
N ALA A 273 -16.24 -0.18 -4.59
CA ALA A 273 -15.70 -0.10 -5.95
C ALA A 273 -15.70 -1.46 -6.69
N ALA A 274 -16.10 -2.55 -6.05
CA ALA A 274 -16.22 -3.86 -6.66
C ALA A 274 -17.35 -3.90 -7.72
N ALA A 275 -17.15 -4.69 -8.77
CA ALA A 275 -18.17 -5.03 -9.75
C ALA A 275 -18.89 -6.33 -9.35
N VAL A 276 -19.87 -6.19 -8.48
CA VAL A 276 -20.68 -7.30 -7.98
C VAL A 276 -21.73 -7.68 -9.02
N ALA A 277 -21.94 -8.97 -9.26
CA ALA A 277 -22.99 -9.43 -10.13
C ALA A 277 -24.37 -9.17 -9.51
N ASP A 278 -25.30 -8.56 -10.26
CA ASP A 278 -26.68 -8.33 -9.83
C ASP A 278 -27.54 -9.61 -9.95
N TYR A 279 -27.05 -10.59 -10.70
CA TYR A 279 -27.70 -11.88 -10.95
C TYR A 279 -26.72 -13.03 -10.83
N ARG A 280 -27.20 -14.17 -10.34
CA ARG A 280 -26.46 -15.43 -10.29
C ARG A 280 -27.32 -16.58 -10.89
N PRO A 281 -26.74 -17.70 -11.34
CA PRO A 281 -27.48 -18.86 -11.70
C PRO A 281 -28.38 -19.35 -10.55
N ALA A 282 -29.65 -19.58 -10.84
CA ALA A 282 -30.63 -20.08 -9.84
C ALA A 282 -30.28 -21.50 -9.35
N SER A 283 -29.53 -22.26 -10.15
CA SER A 283 -28.96 -23.56 -9.79
C SER A 283 -27.57 -23.71 -10.37
N VAL A 284 -26.66 -24.27 -9.58
CA VAL A 284 -25.30 -24.60 -9.99
C VAL A 284 -25.20 -26.10 -10.19
N SER A 285 -24.65 -26.54 -11.32
CA SER A 285 -24.44 -27.97 -11.58
C SER A 285 -23.18 -28.45 -10.84
N ASP A 286 -23.30 -29.59 -10.15
CA ASP A 286 -22.14 -30.23 -9.48
C ASP A 286 -21.12 -30.80 -10.47
N GLU A 287 -21.57 -31.10 -11.71
CA GLU A 287 -20.72 -31.60 -12.77
C GLU A 287 -20.68 -30.63 -13.96
N LYS A 288 -19.58 -30.70 -14.72
CA LYS A 288 -19.43 -29.92 -15.96
C LYS A 288 -20.59 -30.24 -16.92
N ILE A 289 -21.40 -29.26 -17.28
CA ILE A 289 -22.49 -29.39 -18.23
C ILE A 289 -21.90 -29.76 -19.59
N LYS A 290 -22.25 -30.93 -20.11
CA LYS A 290 -21.79 -31.40 -21.44
C LYS A 290 -22.60 -30.72 -22.55
N LYS A 291 -21.96 -30.48 -23.68
CA LYS A 291 -22.62 -29.95 -24.88
C LYS A 291 -23.68 -30.94 -25.35
N LYS A 292 -24.86 -30.43 -25.61
CA LYS A 292 -25.98 -31.13 -26.25
C LYS A 292 -26.24 -30.50 -27.62
N ASP A 293 -27.08 -31.15 -28.41
CA ASP A 293 -27.46 -30.64 -29.75
C ASP A 293 -28.43 -29.46 -29.67
N ASP A 294 -29.05 -29.22 -28.50
CA ASP A 294 -29.96 -28.12 -28.25
C ASP A 294 -29.30 -26.91 -27.64
N ASP A 295 -29.92 -25.72 -27.77
CA ASP A 295 -29.49 -24.47 -27.13
C ASP A 295 -29.57 -24.57 -25.60
N MET A 296 -28.64 -23.97 -24.91
CA MET A 296 -28.58 -23.91 -23.45
C MET A 296 -29.13 -22.60 -22.92
N SER A 297 -30.10 -22.65 -22.02
CA SER A 297 -30.57 -21.51 -21.26
C SER A 297 -30.17 -21.65 -19.78
N ILE A 298 -29.86 -20.52 -19.13
CA ILE A 298 -29.52 -20.48 -17.71
C ILE A 298 -30.54 -19.58 -17.04
N ALA A 299 -31.30 -20.12 -16.10
CA ALA A 299 -32.18 -19.32 -15.25
C ALA A 299 -31.35 -18.52 -14.26
N LEU A 300 -31.61 -17.23 -14.12
CA LEU A 300 -30.91 -16.33 -13.22
C LEU A 300 -31.85 -15.84 -12.12
N GLU A 301 -31.29 -15.69 -10.91
CA GLU A 301 -31.96 -15.05 -9.77
C GLU A 301 -31.15 -13.83 -9.30
N ARG A 302 -31.81 -12.91 -8.60
CA ARG A 302 -31.13 -11.69 -8.09
C ARG A 302 -30.21 -12.01 -6.91
N THR A 303 -29.10 -11.33 -6.84
CA THR A 303 -28.19 -11.33 -5.69
C THR A 303 -28.62 -10.28 -4.65
N ASP A 304 -28.05 -10.37 -3.44
CA ASP A 304 -28.28 -9.40 -2.39
C ASP A 304 -27.64 -8.06 -2.72
N ASP A 305 -28.35 -6.95 -2.49
CA ASP A 305 -27.85 -5.60 -2.75
C ASP A 305 -27.07 -5.08 -1.54
N ILE A 306 -25.75 -5.31 -1.55
CA ILE A 306 -24.81 -4.90 -0.49
C ILE A 306 -24.95 -3.41 -0.19
N LEU A 307 -25.01 -2.56 -1.23
CA LEU A 307 -25.02 -1.12 -1.06
C LEU A 307 -26.32 -0.60 -0.45
N LYS A 308 -27.45 -1.24 -0.80
CA LYS A 308 -28.74 -0.97 -0.18
C LYS A 308 -28.71 -1.35 1.30
N TYR A 309 -28.23 -2.55 1.64
CA TYR A 309 -28.12 -3.00 3.02
C TYR A 309 -27.27 -2.04 3.86
N LEU A 310 -26.09 -1.65 3.35
CA LEU A 310 -25.22 -0.71 4.06
C LEU A 310 -25.89 0.64 4.30
N GLY A 311 -26.62 1.18 3.32
CA GLY A 311 -27.34 2.44 3.46
C GLY A 311 -28.49 2.39 4.46
N GLU A 312 -29.19 1.26 4.56
CA GLU A 312 -30.27 1.03 5.52
C GLU A 312 -29.76 0.84 6.97
N HIS A 313 -28.51 0.36 7.13
CA HIS A 313 -27.91 0.05 8.44
C HIS A 313 -26.71 0.95 8.76
N LYS A 314 -26.58 2.07 8.07
CA LYS A 314 -25.46 3.00 8.22
C LYS A 314 -25.46 3.66 9.61
N PRO A 315 -24.40 3.46 10.45
CA PRO A 315 -24.27 4.17 11.70
C PRO A 315 -24.05 5.68 11.49
N ASP A 316 -24.39 6.45 12.52
CA ASP A 316 -24.09 7.90 12.53
C ASP A 316 -22.58 8.15 12.39
N GLY A 317 -22.21 9.13 11.55
CA GLY A 317 -20.81 9.48 11.28
C GLY A 317 -20.09 8.59 10.29
N GLN A 318 -20.66 7.45 9.87
CA GLN A 318 -20.09 6.63 8.81
C GLN A 318 -20.30 7.27 7.43
N PHE A 319 -19.27 7.22 6.60
CA PHE A 319 -19.33 7.70 5.22
C PHE A 319 -19.42 6.53 4.22
N LEU A 320 -20.45 6.54 3.38
CA LEU A 320 -20.70 5.49 2.40
C LEU A 320 -20.57 6.04 0.97
N CYS A 321 -19.55 5.58 0.24
CA CYS A 321 -19.29 5.90 -1.16
C CYS A 321 -19.57 4.70 -2.06
N GLY A 322 -20.44 4.89 -3.05
CA GLY A 322 -20.70 3.91 -4.10
C GLY A 322 -20.02 4.28 -5.43
N PHE A 323 -19.77 3.29 -6.28
CA PHE A 323 -19.40 3.51 -7.67
C PHE A 323 -20.60 3.31 -8.58
N SER A 324 -20.71 4.13 -9.61
CA SER A 324 -21.68 3.98 -10.68
C SER A 324 -20.96 3.92 -12.02
N MET A 325 -21.39 3.03 -12.87
CA MET A 325 -20.87 2.90 -14.22
C MET A 325 -22.08 2.90 -15.18
N GLU A 326 -22.15 3.95 -15.96
CA GLU A 326 -23.29 4.23 -16.80
C GLU A 326 -22.86 4.43 -18.23
N THR A 327 -23.74 4.07 -19.15
CA THR A 327 -23.55 4.30 -20.59
C THR A 327 -24.41 5.48 -21.10
N GLU A 328 -25.46 5.85 -20.37
CA GLU A 328 -26.42 6.91 -20.68
C GLU A 328 -26.92 7.57 -19.40
N ASN A 329 -27.23 8.88 -19.47
CA ASN A 329 -27.75 9.68 -18.34
C ASN A 329 -27.02 9.46 -17.01
N MET A 330 -25.66 9.44 -17.07
CA MET A 330 -24.80 9.07 -15.95
C MET A 330 -25.12 9.86 -14.67
N ILE A 331 -25.30 11.18 -14.75
CA ILE A 331 -25.55 12.03 -13.59
C ILE A 331 -26.93 11.72 -12.99
N GLY A 332 -27.97 11.66 -13.81
CA GLY A 332 -29.33 11.37 -13.36
C GLY A 332 -29.42 10.03 -12.65
N ASN A 333 -28.90 8.97 -13.26
CA ASN A 333 -28.89 7.62 -12.69
C ASN A 333 -28.09 7.56 -11.38
N SER A 334 -26.95 8.25 -11.34
CA SER A 334 -26.10 8.29 -10.12
C SER A 334 -26.77 9.05 -8.97
N ARG A 335 -27.51 10.13 -9.25
CA ARG A 335 -28.31 10.85 -8.23
C ARG A 335 -29.45 9.98 -7.69
N VAL A 336 -30.16 9.26 -8.54
CA VAL A 336 -31.17 8.30 -8.10
C VAL A 336 -30.55 7.22 -7.18
N LYS A 337 -29.38 6.70 -7.55
CA LYS A 337 -28.64 5.72 -6.76
C LYS A 337 -28.20 6.30 -5.42
N LEU A 338 -27.68 7.54 -5.39
CA LEU A 338 -27.28 8.27 -4.18
C LEU A 338 -28.43 8.31 -3.17
N THR A 339 -29.60 8.79 -3.61
CA THR A 339 -30.75 8.98 -2.74
C THR A 339 -31.38 7.63 -2.33
N ARG A 340 -31.62 6.74 -3.29
CA ARG A 340 -32.32 5.47 -3.04
C ARG A 340 -31.57 4.53 -2.11
N LYS A 341 -30.22 4.61 -2.12
CA LYS A 341 -29.34 3.74 -1.31
C LYS A 341 -28.70 4.49 -0.12
N ASN A 342 -29.20 5.66 0.22
CA ASN A 342 -28.72 6.49 1.34
C ASN A 342 -27.18 6.63 1.34
N LEU A 343 -26.58 6.95 0.17
CA LEU A 343 -25.15 7.16 0.02
C LEU A 343 -24.79 8.61 0.30
N ASP A 344 -23.55 8.82 0.68
CA ASP A 344 -22.99 10.16 0.90
C ASP A 344 -22.31 10.69 -0.36
N MET A 345 -21.77 9.77 -1.17
CA MET A 345 -21.15 10.10 -2.45
C MET A 345 -21.27 8.95 -3.46
N VAL A 346 -21.34 9.30 -4.72
CA VAL A 346 -21.18 8.37 -5.85
C VAL A 346 -20.03 8.83 -6.72
N ALA A 347 -19.07 7.95 -6.97
CA ALA A 347 -18.04 8.11 -7.99
C ALA A 347 -18.56 7.52 -9.30
N ALA A 348 -18.98 8.38 -10.23
CA ALA A 348 -19.58 7.98 -11.49
C ALA A 348 -18.54 7.94 -12.61
N ASN A 349 -18.53 6.86 -13.39
CA ASN A 349 -17.65 6.64 -14.52
C ASN A 349 -18.47 6.45 -15.80
N ASN A 350 -18.07 7.13 -16.89
CA ASN A 350 -18.63 6.95 -18.21
C ASN A 350 -17.74 6.04 -19.07
N VAL A 351 -18.15 4.80 -19.26
CA VAL A 351 -17.36 3.79 -20.02
C VAL A 351 -17.16 4.11 -21.50
N LYS A 352 -17.97 5.01 -22.07
CA LYS A 352 -17.82 5.43 -23.48
C LYS A 352 -16.68 6.44 -23.68
N MET A 353 -16.12 7.02 -22.63
CA MET A 353 -15.00 7.96 -22.75
C MET A 353 -13.67 7.23 -22.91
N ALA A 354 -12.87 7.66 -23.89
CA ALA A 354 -11.53 7.12 -24.08
C ALA A 354 -10.68 7.33 -22.80
N GLY A 355 -10.01 6.27 -22.34
CA GLY A 355 -9.19 6.30 -21.11
C GLY A 355 -9.95 6.03 -19.80
N ALA A 356 -11.30 5.91 -19.83
CA ALA A 356 -12.13 5.67 -18.65
C ALA A 356 -12.46 4.18 -18.40
N GLY A 357 -11.79 3.25 -19.08
CA GLY A 357 -12.11 1.82 -19.05
C GLY A 357 -11.59 1.06 -17.81
N PHE A 358 -12.10 -0.17 -17.63
CA PHE A 358 -11.73 -1.06 -16.53
C PHE A 358 -10.26 -1.48 -16.54
N GLN A 359 -9.69 -1.72 -17.70
CA GLN A 359 -8.35 -2.31 -17.87
C GLN A 359 -7.22 -1.29 -17.85
N GLY A 360 -7.49 -0.04 -18.25
CA GLY A 360 -6.51 1.05 -18.28
C GLY A 360 -6.00 1.45 -16.89
N ASP A 361 -4.89 2.19 -16.86
CA ASP A 361 -4.32 2.74 -15.62
C ASP A 361 -4.83 4.15 -15.31
N THR A 362 -5.64 4.71 -16.20
CA THR A 362 -6.30 6.01 -16.09
C THR A 362 -7.79 5.88 -15.82
N ASN A 363 -8.40 6.98 -15.36
CA ASN A 363 -9.85 7.09 -15.21
C ASN A 363 -10.33 8.54 -15.43
N VAL A 364 -11.62 8.68 -15.77
CA VAL A 364 -12.36 9.94 -15.79
C VAL A 364 -13.59 9.76 -14.90
N LEU A 365 -13.69 10.53 -13.83
CA LEU A 365 -14.74 10.36 -12.82
C LEU A 365 -15.49 11.67 -12.63
N THR A 366 -16.78 11.55 -12.27
CA THR A 366 -17.55 12.64 -11.66
C THR A 366 -17.92 12.21 -10.25
N LEU A 367 -17.52 12.99 -9.25
CA LEU A 367 -17.88 12.80 -7.86
C LEU A 367 -19.19 13.54 -7.59
N ILE A 368 -20.20 12.82 -7.15
CA ILE A 368 -21.56 13.34 -6.95
C ILE A 368 -21.91 13.18 -5.48
N THR A 369 -22.15 14.28 -4.80
CA THR A 369 -22.72 14.33 -3.44
C THR A 369 -24.16 14.86 -3.53
N GLN A 370 -24.83 15.05 -2.40
CA GLN A 370 -26.18 15.59 -2.37
C GLN A 370 -26.22 17.01 -2.96
N ASP A 371 -25.21 17.84 -2.65
CA ASP A 371 -25.18 19.26 -2.95
C ASP A 371 -24.29 19.63 -4.15
N GLU A 372 -23.38 18.76 -4.55
CA GLU A 372 -22.31 19.12 -5.47
C GLU A 372 -21.96 18.01 -6.49
N GLU A 373 -21.53 18.43 -7.67
CA GLU A 373 -20.97 17.58 -8.71
C GLU A 373 -19.57 18.10 -9.08
N VAL A 374 -18.56 17.25 -8.96
CA VAL A 374 -17.18 17.58 -9.28
C VAL A 374 -16.65 16.63 -10.36
N SER A 375 -16.46 17.16 -11.56
CA SER A 375 -15.85 16.40 -12.65
C SER A 375 -14.34 16.42 -12.55
N LEU A 376 -13.72 15.24 -12.54
CA LEU A 376 -12.29 15.05 -12.56
C LEU A 376 -11.82 14.82 -14.00
N PRO A 377 -10.72 15.46 -14.44
CA PRO A 377 -10.15 15.21 -15.76
C PRO A 377 -9.58 13.79 -15.86
N LEU A 378 -9.13 13.40 -17.05
CA LEU A 378 -8.38 12.16 -17.22
C LEU A 378 -7.11 12.20 -16.38
N MET A 379 -6.96 11.24 -15.47
CA MET A 379 -5.82 11.13 -14.58
C MET A 379 -5.51 9.65 -14.25
N SER A 380 -4.40 9.39 -13.59
CA SER A 380 -4.09 8.04 -13.12
C SER A 380 -5.13 7.58 -12.09
N LYS A 381 -5.30 6.26 -11.95
CA LYS A 381 -6.19 5.70 -10.91
C LYS A 381 -5.69 6.01 -9.50
N GLU A 382 -4.39 6.18 -9.29
CA GLU A 382 -3.83 6.61 -8.01
C GLU A 382 -4.19 8.07 -7.69
N ASP A 383 -4.08 8.98 -8.66
CA ASP A 383 -4.50 10.37 -8.48
C ASP A 383 -6.01 10.48 -8.27
N ALA A 384 -6.80 9.74 -9.04
CA ALA A 384 -8.25 9.67 -8.87
C ALA A 384 -8.63 9.14 -7.48
N ALA A 385 -7.92 8.14 -6.96
CA ALA A 385 -8.11 7.65 -5.60
C ALA A 385 -7.83 8.74 -4.56
N GLY A 386 -6.74 9.50 -4.73
CA GLY A 386 -6.45 10.67 -3.89
C GLY A 386 -7.60 11.66 -3.87
N LYS A 387 -8.12 12.05 -5.05
CA LYS A 387 -9.24 13.00 -5.17
C LYS A 387 -10.55 12.50 -4.56
N ILE A 388 -10.83 11.18 -4.67
CA ILE A 388 -11.98 10.57 -4.00
C ILE A 388 -11.84 10.70 -2.48
N LEU A 389 -10.67 10.37 -1.93
CA LEU A 389 -10.42 10.46 -0.49
C LEU A 389 -10.43 11.91 0.00
N ASP A 390 -9.87 12.87 -0.76
CA ASP A 390 -9.95 14.31 -0.46
C ASP A 390 -11.41 14.76 -0.31
N LYS A 391 -12.26 14.38 -1.27
CA LYS A 391 -13.67 14.74 -1.25
C LYS A 391 -14.40 14.09 -0.08
N ILE A 392 -14.11 12.83 0.24
CA ILE A 392 -14.68 12.11 1.40
C ILE A 392 -14.34 12.83 2.69
N LEU A 393 -13.08 13.20 2.91
CA LEU A 393 -12.67 13.90 4.13
C LEU A 393 -13.31 15.28 4.25
N LEU A 394 -13.38 16.03 3.13
CA LEU A 394 -14.04 17.33 3.10
C LEU A 394 -15.51 17.23 3.51
N GLU A 395 -16.25 16.26 2.98
CA GLU A 395 -17.67 16.06 3.29
C GLU A 395 -17.88 15.57 4.74
N ARG A 396 -16.96 14.78 5.29
CA ARG A 396 -17.03 14.36 6.71
C ARG A 396 -16.86 15.53 7.69
N VAL A 397 -16.06 16.55 7.35
CA VAL A 397 -15.87 17.75 8.19
C VAL A 397 -17.09 18.68 8.12
N ARG A 398 -17.83 18.66 7.01
CA ARG A 398 -19.03 19.50 6.82
C ARG A 398 -20.27 19.01 7.58
N ARG A 399 -20.23 17.77 8.09
CA ARG A 399 -21.30 17.14 8.88
C ARG A 399 -21.07 17.33 10.38
#